data_9f7e09a7300a7f66c08622cc1d16ed32
#
_entry.id   9f7e09a7300a7f66c08622cc1d16ed32
#
_cell.length_a   1.000
_cell.length_b   1.000
_cell.length_c   1.000
_cell.angle_alpha   90.00
_cell.angle_beta   90.00
_cell.angle_gamma   90.00
#
_symmetry.space_group_name_H-M   'P 1'
#
loop_
_entity.id
_entity.type
_entity.pdbx_description
1 polymer ?
#
loop_
_entity_poly.entity_id
_entity_poly.type
_entity_poly.pdbx_seq_one_letter_code
_entity_poly.pdbx_strand_id
1 'polypeptide(L)'
;MNVVFAPRGILQIDNCRIVYRNFAGRGDKFNREGDRNFAIVIPDEDMANRLIDEGWNVKIKAARDDQDTPFIILHVKVKFNDRGPACYLISGNHRVRLDEESISCLDDIDISNVDLDIRPYDWEVNGKTGRTAYLQSIEVTQEIDRFAARYAEEECPEE
;
A
#
# COMPACT_ATOMS: atom_id res chain seq x y z
N MET A 1 -6.37 -10.96 -5.02
CA MET A 1 -6.34 -9.52 -5.33
C MET A 1 -7.30 -9.23 -6.47
N ASN A 2 -8.10 -8.23 -6.32
CA ASN A 2 -9.06 -7.83 -7.34
C ASN A 2 -8.73 -6.40 -7.80
N VAL A 3 -8.58 -6.19 -9.10
CA VAL A 3 -8.17 -4.90 -9.66
C VAL A 3 -9.23 -4.40 -10.64
N VAL A 4 -9.69 -3.18 -10.43
CA VAL A 4 -10.60 -2.50 -11.35
C VAL A 4 -9.88 -1.30 -11.95
N PHE A 5 -9.85 -1.23 -13.27
CA PHE A 5 -9.29 -0.08 -14.00
C PHE A 5 -10.39 0.97 -14.15
N ALA A 6 -10.38 1.93 -13.25
CA ALA A 6 -11.42 2.96 -13.17
C ALA A 6 -11.10 4.15 -14.07
N PRO A 7 -12.07 5.08 -14.28
CA PRO A 7 -11.81 6.28 -15.06
C PRO A 7 -10.65 7.12 -14.54
N ARG A 8 -10.01 7.88 -15.42
CA ARG A 8 -8.85 8.76 -15.13
C ARG A 8 -7.59 7.99 -14.74
N GLY A 9 -7.51 6.71 -15.10
CA GLY A 9 -6.35 5.88 -14.79
C GLY A 9 -6.29 5.40 -13.34
N ILE A 10 -7.32 5.61 -12.56
CA ILE A 10 -7.35 5.16 -11.17
C ILE A 10 -7.39 3.63 -11.13
N LEU A 11 -6.56 3.03 -10.28
CA LEU A 11 -6.64 1.60 -9.98
C LEU A 11 -7.34 1.41 -8.65
N GLN A 12 -8.40 0.63 -8.65
CA GLN A 12 -9.09 0.23 -7.43
C GLN A 12 -8.69 -1.21 -7.14
N ILE A 13 -8.00 -1.43 -6.03
CA ILE A 13 -7.41 -2.73 -5.70
C ILE A 13 -7.95 -3.19 -4.36
N ASP A 14 -8.57 -4.36 -4.35
CA ASP A 14 -9.10 -4.96 -3.13
C ASP A 14 -8.33 -6.23 -2.79
N ASN A 15 -8.21 -6.49 -1.51
CA ASN A 15 -7.62 -7.69 -0.95
C ASN A 15 -6.20 -7.90 -1.48
N CYS A 16 -5.36 -6.91 -1.32
CA CYS A 16 -3.98 -6.99 -1.75
C CYS A 16 -3.03 -7.18 -0.56
N ARG A 17 -1.81 -7.57 -0.87
CA ARG A 17 -0.72 -7.69 0.09
C ARG A 17 0.28 -6.57 -0.17
N ILE A 18 0.73 -5.91 0.89
CA ILE A 18 1.75 -4.87 0.78
C ILE A 18 3.03 -5.30 1.49
N VAL A 19 4.16 -4.82 0.98
CA VAL A 19 5.50 -5.11 1.50
C VAL A 19 6.33 -3.83 1.49
N TYR A 20 7.49 -3.86 2.09
CA TYR A 20 8.42 -2.74 2.15
C TYR A 20 7.75 -1.47 2.68
N ARG A 21 6.95 -1.63 3.71
CA ARG A 21 6.22 -0.51 4.32
C ARG A 21 7.17 0.52 4.90
N ASN A 22 6.99 1.77 4.50
CA ASN A 22 7.69 2.90 5.07
C ASN A 22 6.75 4.09 5.13
N PHE A 23 5.68 3.93 5.89
CA PHE A 23 4.70 5.00 6.10
C PHE A 23 5.26 6.10 6.99
N ALA A 24 6.28 5.80 7.78
CA ALA A 24 6.96 6.81 8.59
C ALA A 24 7.87 7.73 7.79
N GLY A 25 8.26 7.32 6.57
CA GLY A 25 9.17 8.10 5.75
C GLY A 25 10.59 8.13 6.28
N ARG A 26 11.07 7.00 6.83
CA ARG A 26 12.41 6.91 7.39
C ARG A 26 13.45 7.00 6.28
N GLY A 27 14.48 7.82 6.50
CA GLY A 27 15.60 7.92 5.59
C GLY A 27 16.60 6.78 5.79
N ASP A 28 17.14 6.27 4.68
CA ASP A 28 18.22 5.27 4.69
C ASP A 28 19.03 5.40 3.41
N LYS A 29 19.84 4.38 3.08
CA LYS A 29 20.65 4.36 1.86
C LYS A 29 19.84 4.56 0.59
N PHE A 30 18.61 4.09 0.56
CA PHE A 30 17.79 4.03 -0.64
C PHE A 30 16.58 4.94 -0.58
N ASN A 31 16.31 5.57 0.57
CA ASN A 31 15.14 6.38 0.78
C ASN A 31 15.51 7.70 1.44
N ARG A 32 15.02 8.80 0.88
CA ARG A 32 15.24 10.12 1.46
C ARG A 32 14.30 10.31 2.66
N GLU A 33 14.80 10.96 3.70
CA GLU A 33 13.99 11.27 4.88
C GLU A 33 12.75 12.06 4.49
N GLY A 34 11.59 11.59 4.94
CA GLY A 34 10.29 12.19 4.64
C GLY A 34 9.55 11.56 3.47
N ASP A 35 10.21 10.69 2.71
CA ASP A 35 9.56 10.01 1.58
C ASP A 35 8.85 8.76 2.07
N ARG A 36 7.53 8.81 2.12
CA ARG A 36 6.68 7.70 2.53
C ARG A 36 6.33 6.84 1.34
N ASN A 37 6.44 5.53 1.50
CA ASN A 37 6.16 4.59 0.41
C ASN A 37 5.93 3.17 0.90
N PHE A 38 5.44 2.34 0.01
CA PHE A 38 5.32 0.90 0.21
C PHE A 38 5.23 0.25 -1.17
N ALA A 39 5.14 -1.07 -1.21
CA ALA A 39 4.96 -1.77 -2.47
C ALA A 39 3.79 -2.75 -2.38
N ILE A 40 3.09 -2.90 -3.49
CA ILE A 40 2.00 -3.88 -3.63
C ILE A 40 2.58 -5.13 -4.28
N VAL A 41 2.26 -6.30 -3.74
CA VAL A 41 2.64 -7.57 -4.36
C VAL A 41 1.60 -7.92 -5.42
N ILE A 42 2.05 -8.12 -6.65
CA ILE A 42 1.19 -8.54 -7.77
C ILE A 42 1.24 -10.06 -7.82
N PRO A 43 0.11 -10.75 -7.63
CA PRO A 43 0.13 -12.19 -7.41
C PRO A 43 0.41 -13.04 -8.65
N ASP A 44 0.20 -12.52 -9.84
CA ASP A 44 0.39 -13.32 -11.06
C ASP A 44 0.92 -12.48 -12.22
N GLU A 45 1.47 -13.18 -13.22
CA GLU A 45 2.06 -12.54 -14.38
C GLU A 45 1.03 -11.89 -15.30
N ASP A 46 -0.17 -12.45 -15.38
CA ASP A 46 -1.22 -11.88 -16.23
C ASP A 46 -1.63 -10.50 -15.74
N MET A 47 -1.80 -10.34 -14.43
CA MET A 47 -2.10 -9.04 -13.85
C MET A 47 -0.93 -8.08 -14.04
N ALA A 48 0.30 -8.56 -13.86
CA ALA A 48 1.49 -7.74 -14.06
C ALA A 48 1.57 -7.23 -15.49
N ASN A 49 1.29 -8.09 -16.47
CA ASN A 49 1.31 -7.70 -17.89
C ASN A 49 0.23 -6.67 -18.20
N ARG A 50 -0.95 -6.80 -17.62
CA ARG A 50 -2.01 -5.80 -17.80
C ARG A 50 -1.61 -4.44 -17.24
N LEU A 51 -0.97 -4.42 -16.07
CA LEU A 51 -0.49 -3.18 -15.46
C LEU A 51 0.62 -2.56 -16.31
N ILE A 52 1.54 -3.37 -16.81
CA ILE A 52 2.62 -2.90 -17.69
C ILE A 52 2.04 -2.29 -18.97
N ASP A 53 1.06 -2.95 -19.56
CA ASP A 53 0.40 -2.46 -20.77
C ASP A 53 -0.29 -1.11 -20.56
N GLU A 54 -0.77 -0.86 -19.34
CA GLU A 54 -1.37 0.43 -18.98
C GLU A 54 -0.32 1.48 -18.59
N GLY A 55 0.96 1.13 -18.60
CA GLY A 55 2.05 2.05 -18.34
C GLY A 55 2.58 2.08 -16.91
N TRP A 56 2.08 1.21 -16.04
CA TRP A 56 2.53 1.17 -14.65
C TRP A 56 3.92 0.57 -14.53
N ASN A 57 4.71 1.11 -13.60
CA ASN A 57 6.11 0.71 -13.41
C ASN A 57 6.22 -0.52 -12.50
N VAL A 58 5.82 -1.66 -13.02
CA VAL A 58 5.88 -2.94 -12.29
C VAL A 58 7.32 -3.45 -12.34
N LYS A 59 7.81 -3.94 -11.21
CA LYS A 59 9.17 -4.50 -11.10
C LYS A 59 9.11 -5.96 -10.69
N ILE A 60 9.99 -6.75 -11.29
CA ILE A 60 10.13 -8.15 -10.95
C ILE A 60 11.38 -8.29 -10.08
N LYS A 61 11.21 -8.78 -8.85
CA LYS A 61 12.33 -9.08 -7.97
C LYS A 61 12.77 -10.51 -8.23
N ALA A 62 14.05 -10.69 -8.55
CA ALA A 62 14.60 -12.02 -8.80
C ALA A 62 14.52 -12.88 -7.54
N ALA A 63 14.32 -14.18 -7.74
CA ALA A 63 14.39 -15.14 -6.67
C ALA A 63 15.78 -15.14 -6.05
N ARG A 64 15.86 -15.29 -4.73
CA ARG A 64 17.14 -15.32 -4.02
C ARG A 64 17.90 -16.62 -4.26
N ASP A 65 17.17 -17.69 -4.55
CA ASP A 65 17.74 -18.98 -4.92
C ASP A 65 16.82 -19.69 -5.92
N ASP A 66 17.23 -20.84 -6.39
CA ASP A 66 16.49 -21.58 -7.42
C ASP A 66 15.14 -22.11 -6.94
N GLN A 67 14.89 -22.10 -5.65
CA GLN A 67 13.66 -22.62 -5.06
C GLN A 67 12.61 -21.55 -4.83
N ASP A 68 13.02 -20.27 -4.75
CA ASP A 68 12.09 -19.18 -4.56
C ASP A 68 11.47 -18.78 -5.89
N THR A 69 10.20 -18.41 -5.86
CA THR A 69 9.57 -17.79 -7.02
C THR A 69 9.90 -16.31 -7.05
N PRO A 70 10.18 -15.73 -8.23
CA PRO A 70 10.30 -14.29 -8.34
C PRO A 70 8.99 -13.66 -7.89
N PHE A 71 9.07 -12.52 -7.22
CA PHE A 71 7.85 -11.82 -6.89
C PHE A 71 7.80 -10.45 -7.58
N ILE A 72 6.59 -10.04 -7.89
CA ILE A 72 6.32 -8.88 -8.72
C ILE A 72 5.73 -7.81 -7.82
N ILE A 73 6.25 -6.58 -7.92
CA ILE A 73 5.81 -5.49 -7.08
C ILE A 73 5.51 -4.23 -7.89
N LEU A 74 4.64 -3.40 -7.32
CA LEU A 74 4.39 -2.04 -7.79
C LEU A 74 4.63 -1.10 -6.61
N HIS A 75 5.61 -0.22 -6.73
CA HIS A 75 5.90 0.78 -5.71
C HIS A 75 4.84 1.88 -5.71
N VAL A 76 4.41 2.27 -4.52
CA VAL A 76 3.40 3.32 -4.32
C VAL A 76 3.98 4.39 -3.41
N LYS A 77 3.89 5.63 -3.81
CA LYS A 77 4.29 6.78 -3.01
C LYS A 77 3.11 7.32 -2.22
N VAL A 78 3.37 7.73 -0.99
CA VAL A 78 2.37 8.31 -0.10
C VAL A 78 2.76 9.76 0.16
N LYS A 79 1.98 10.70 -0.36
CA LYS A 79 2.28 12.10 -0.21
C LYS A 79 1.06 12.85 0.31
N PHE A 80 1.16 13.34 1.53
CA PHE A 80 0.07 14.08 2.15
C PHE A 80 0.00 15.51 1.63
N ASN A 81 -1.21 15.92 1.30
CA ASN A 81 -1.52 17.29 0.91
C ASN A 81 -2.98 17.58 1.29
N ASP A 82 -3.52 18.73 0.90
CA ASP A 82 -4.86 19.13 1.25
C ASP A 82 -5.96 18.17 0.77
N ARG A 83 -5.66 17.38 -0.25
CA ARG A 83 -6.63 16.45 -0.88
C ARG A 83 -6.43 15.00 -0.49
N GLY A 84 -5.58 14.72 0.45
CA GLY A 84 -5.38 13.35 0.89
C GLY A 84 -3.93 12.96 0.93
N PRO A 85 -3.60 11.66 0.96
CA PRO A 85 -4.51 10.53 0.80
C PRO A 85 -5.44 10.33 2.00
N ALA A 86 -6.57 9.69 1.75
CA ALA A 86 -7.49 9.29 2.83
C ALA A 86 -7.07 7.89 3.32
N CYS A 87 -6.63 7.81 4.56
CA CYS A 87 -6.07 6.59 5.12
C CYS A 87 -6.87 6.16 6.34
N TYR A 88 -7.23 4.88 6.40
CA TYR A 88 -8.03 4.33 7.48
C TYR A 88 -7.42 3.05 8.01
N LEU A 89 -7.47 2.89 9.33
CA LEU A 89 -7.12 1.67 10.02
C LEU A 89 -8.39 1.05 10.58
N ILE A 90 -8.63 -0.21 10.24
CA ILE A 90 -9.75 -0.98 10.77
C ILE A 90 -9.19 -1.98 11.77
N SER A 91 -9.65 -1.90 13.01
CA SER A 91 -9.23 -2.78 14.08
C SER A 91 -10.48 -3.27 14.81
N GLY A 92 -10.82 -4.55 14.62
CA GLY A 92 -12.07 -5.10 15.14
C GLY A 92 -13.27 -4.38 14.54
N ASN A 93 -14.08 -3.79 15.39
CA ASN A 93 -15.25 -3.02 14.96
C ASN A 93 -14.98 -1.52 14.83
N HIS A 94 -13.73 -1.10 15.01
CA HIS A 94 -13.36 0.30 15.00
C HIS A 94 -12.69 0.69 13.70
N ARG A 95 -13.03 1.86 13.19
CA ARG A 95 -12.43 2.45 12.00
C ARG A 95 -11.90 3.83 12.39
N VAL A 96 -10.61 4.03 12.23
CA VAL A 96 -9.95 5.27 12.60
C VAL A 96 -9.31 5.89 11.37
N ARG A 97 -9.50 7.17 11.17
CA ARG A 97 -8.80 7.90 10.13
C ARG A 97 -7.40 8.24 10.60
N LEU A 98 -6.41 7.93 9.76
CA LEU A 98 -5.01 8.24 10.02
C LEU A 98 -4.63 9.51 9.27
N ASP A 99 -3.81 10.33 9.91
CA ASP A 99 -3.26 11.54 9.30
C ASP A 99 -1.75 11.40 9.12
N GLU A 100 -1.12 12.49 8.72
CA GLU A 100 0.33 12.50 8.49
C GLU A 100 1.12 12.12 9.75
N GLU A 101 0.63 12.46 10.92
CA GLU A 101 1.31 12.17 12.18
C GLU A 101 1.10 10.75 12.66
N SER A 102 -0.05 10.14 12.35
CA SER A 102 -0.42 8.81 12.84
C SER A 102 -0.18 7.68 11.83
N ILE A 103 0.05 7.99 10.56
CA ILE A 103 0.16 6.99 9.50
C ILE A 103 1.30 6.01 9.72
N SER A 104 2.33 6.41 10.47
CA SER A 104 3.48 5.56 10.74
C SER A 104 3.12 4.27 11.49
N CYS A 105 1.99 4.23 12.16
CA CYS A 105 1.55 3.02 12.87
C CYS A 105 1.39 1.83 11.91
N LEU A 106 1.13 2.09 10.63
CA LEU A 106 0.98 1.03 9.64
C LEU A 106 2.27 0.25 9.37
N ASP A 107 3.41 0.77 9.79
CA ASP A 107 4.69 0.07 9.63
C ASP A 107 4.85 -1.05 10.67
N ASP A 108 4.16 -0.97 11.79
CA ASP A 108 4.43 -1.81 12.95
C ASP A 108 3.33 -2.83 13.27
N ILE A 109 2.24 -2.82 12.52
CA ILE A 109 1.11 -3.71 12.79
C ILE A 109 1.12 -4.93 11.87
N ASP A 110 0.44 -5.99 12.31
CA ASP A 110 0.14 -7.12 11.46
C ASP A 110 -1.14 -6.82 10.68
N ILE A 111 -1.11 -7.08 9.38
CA ILE A 111 -2.19 -6.71 8.47
C ILE A 111 -2.88 -7.96 7.95
N SER A 112 -4.22 -7.97 8.02
CA SER A 112 -5.02 -9.06 7.46
C SER A 112 -5.56 -8.74 6.07
N ASN A 113 -5.81 -7.47 5.77
CA ASN A 113 -6.33 -7.06 4.46
C ASN A 113 -5.97 -5.61 4.14
N VAL A 114 -5.77 -5.33 2.86
CA VAL A 114 -5.58 -3.97 2.37
C VAL A 114 -6.44 -3.76 1.14
N ASP A 115 -7.26 -2.71 1.16
CA ASP A 115 -7.98 -2.21 0.00
C ASP A 115 -7.51 -0.80 -0.27
N LEU A 116 -7.23 -0.46 -1.53
CA LEU A 116 -6.70 0.85 -1.84
C LEU A 116 -7.04 1.32 -3.24
N ASP A 117 -6.99 2.62 -3.42
CA ASP A 117 -7.09 3.27 -4.71
C ASP A 117 -5.78 4.00 -4.98
N ILE A 118 -5.29 3.85 -6.21
CA ILE A 118 -4.03 4.45 -6.65
C ILE A 118 -4.31 5.36 -7.83
N ARG A 119 -3.73 6.55 -7.82
CA ARG A 119 -3.81 7.47 -8.95
C ARG A 119 -2.47 7.50 -9.70
N PRO A 120 -2.51 7.67 -11.03
CA PRO A 120 -1.30 7.77 -11.83
C PRO A 120 -0.76 9.20 -11.83
N TYR A 121 0.54 9.31 -11.89
CA TYR A 121 1.23 10.53 -12.23
C TYR A 121 2.17 10.24 -13.38
N ASP A 122 1.84 10.75 -14.57
CA ASP A 122 2.64 10.53 -15.76
C ASP A 122 3.68 11.64 -15.87
N TRP A 123 4.92 11.26 -16.12
CA TRP A 123 6.04 12.20 -16.19
C TRP A 123 6.89 11.94 -17.43
N GLU A 124 7.59 12.99 -17.85
CA GLU A 124 8.55 12.93 -18.95
C GLU A 124 9.78 13.74 -18.57
N VAL A 125 10.96 13.11 -18.65
CA VAL A 125 12.24 13.74 -18.36
C VAL A 125 13.25 13.27 -19.40
N ASN A 126 13.85 14.21 -20.14
CA ASN A 126 14.88 13.93 -21.15
C ASN A 126 14.45 12.85 -22.17
N GLY A 127 13.21 12.90 -22.61
CA GLY A 127 12.67 11.94 -23.58
C GLY A 127 12.25 10.61 -22.99
N LYS A 128 12.45 10.40 -21.69
CA LYS A 128 11.97 9.21 -20.99
C LYS A 128 10.64 9.51 -20.34
N THR A 129 9.71 8.55 -20.43
CA THR A 129 8.40 8.68 -19.82
C THR A 129 8.21 7.58 -18.78
N GLY A 130 7.34 7.82 -17.82
CA GLY A 130 6.98 6.85 -16.83
C GLY A 130 5.69 7.19 -16.13
N ARG A 131 5.19 6.25 -15.35
CA ARG A 131 3.97 6.44 -14.56
C ARG A 131 4.26 6.07 -13.12
N THR A 132 4.16 7.04 -12.22
CA THR A 132 4.34 6.83 -10.79
C THR A 132 2.98 6.58 -10.17
N ALA A 133 2.93 5.62 -9.24
CA ALA A 133 1.73 5.31 -8.49
C ALA A 133 1.72 6.13 -7.20
N TYR A 134 0.66 6.91 -7.01
CA TYR A 134 0.43 7.66 -5.76
C TYR A 134 -0.80 7.13 -5.06
N LEU A 135 -0.71 6.99 -3.76
CA LEU A 135 -1.85 6.55 -2.96
C LEU A 135 -2.92 7.62 -2.94
N GLN A 136 -4.14 7.24 -3.30
CA GLN A 136 -5.31 8.12 -3.22
C GLN A 136 -6.11 7.83 -1.96
N SER A 137 -6.33 6.56 -1.65
CA SER A 137 -7.01 6.16 -0.42
C SER A 137 -6.61 4.73 -0.06
N ILE A 138 -6.66 4.39 1.22
CA ILE A 138 -6.32 3.07 1.68
C ILE A 138 -7.15 2.72 2.92
N GLU A 139 -7.59 1.47 2.99
CA GLU A 139 -8.18 0.88 4.17
C GLU A 139 -7.33 -0.32 4.55
N VAL A 140 -6.69 -0.24 5.71
CA VAL A 140 -5.86 -1.33 6.23
C VAL A 140 -6.59 -1.98 7.37
N THR A 141 -6.85 -3.29 7.26
CA THR A 141 -7.47 -4.07 8.34
C THR A 141 -6.36 -4.75 9.14
N GLN A 142 -6.29 -4.42 10.40
CA GLN A 142 -5.31 -5.00 11.30
C GLN A 142 -5.71 -6.42 11.67
N GLU A 143 -4.73 -7.32 11.64
CA GLU A 143 -4.94 -8.66 12.13
C GLU A 143 -4.95 -8.63 13.65
N ILE A 144 -6.02 -9.12 14.25
CA ILE A 144 -6.17 -9.18 15.68
C ILE A 144 -6.28 -10.63 16.11
N ASP A 145 -5.37 -11.04 17.01
CA ASP A 145 -5.42 -12.32 17.65
C ASP A 145 -6.74 -12.42 18.44
N ARG A 146 -7.38 -13.55 18.39
CA ARG A 146 -8.67 -13.75 19.08
C ARG A 146 -8.59 -13.49 20.58
N PHE A 147 -7.44 -13.76 21.21
CA PHE A 147 -7.24 -13.48 22.63
C PHE A 147 -7.07 -11.98 22.89
N ALA A 148 -6.35 -11.30 22.04
CA ALA A 148 -6.22 -9.84 22.12
C ALA A 148 -7.56 -9.15 21.95
N ALA A 149 -8.37 -9.62 20.99
CA ALA A 149 -9.71 -9.08 20.78
C ALA A 149 -10.61 -9.31 22.01
N ARG A 150 -10.48 -10.47 22.63
CA ARG A 150 -11.24 -10.79 23.85
C ARG A 150 -10.86 -9.86 25.00
N TYR A 151 -9.55 -9.64 25.21
CA TYR A 151 -9.09 -8.76 26.27
C TYR A 151 -9.44 -7.29 26.00
N ALA A 152 -9.44 -6.88 24.75
CA ALA A 152 -9.84 -5.52 24.38
C ALA A 152 -11.30 -5.26 24.71
N GLU A 153 -12.17 -6.25 24.53
CA GLU A 153 -13.59 -6.14 24.93
C GLU A 153 -13.76 -6.01 26.42
N GLU A 154 -12.94 -6.70 27.20
CA GLU A 154 -12.98 -6.64 28.66
C GLU A 154 -12.39 -5.33 29.20
N GLU A 155 -11.38 -4.79 28.52
CA GLU A 155 -10.67 -3.62 28.97
C GLU A 155 -11.23 -2.30 28.46
N CYS A 156 -12.20 -2.36 27.58
CA CYS A 156 -12.86 -1.17 27.08
C CYS A 156 -14.19 -0.98 27.72
N PRO A 157 -14.22 -0.64 28.97
CA PRO A 157 -15.49 -0.38 29.59
C PRO A 157 -15.96 0.92 29.06
N GLU A 158 -17.08 0.82 28.74
CA GLU A 158 -17.84 1.85 28.62
C GLU A 158 -17.39 3.16 28.85
N GLU A 159 -16.53 3.61 28.65
CA GLU A 159 -16.39 4.97 28.81
C GLU A 159 -17.32 5.81 28.08
#